data_f784bec6a22d21fdf8f602bfdf378a03
#
_entry.id   f784bec6a22d21fdf8f602bfdf378a03
#
_cell.length_a   1.000
_cell.length_b   1.000
_cell.length_c   1.000
_cell.angle_alpha   90.00
_cell.angle_beta   90.00
_cell.angle_gamma   90.00
#
_symmetry.space_group_name_H-M   'P 1'
#
loop_
_entity.id
_entity.type
_entity.pdbx_description
1 polymer ?
#
loop_
_entity_poly.entity_id
_entity_poly.type
_entity_poly.pdbx_seq_one_letter_code
_entity_poly.pdbx_strand_id
1 'polypeptide(L)'
;MSSQFIERRIAIGLITNDQYLREIAPVFNADLLKDEAAKKIASWCIRYFNKHGKAPLEDIGIIFESYTRRGKLNQEESEDIGSILDDLSDEYQTQAENNPEVLIDETFAYFDENRLVRLADDIKAEAQRGNLLEANVLLATNKQIQRAVNINHDFFADDITRTQKIFEDIQEPIVEYPGKLGQLWNRHFVRGGFVGLLGPEKTGKTWWLADIGFQAQRTGKKVAFFAAGDMNREEMELRKYIYMARKSNEQEYCGELMIPVVDCFWNQNGQCPAGCGESPIRGDKPPAFKDIQQVYADAFEQYGSDHTPCTKCQGKKEFLGAPWFKVRNKIEPLNWKEAYNIERKFQKRFRGAGWNFADYPAYTLSPKMIDNQLAIWHEGGFTADVVLIDYPDIMAPDLEDQRMDFRQKENMKWLKIRALAHKWHCLVVCPTQADGASYGKDWLDLSNYSEDKRKYSHTTAFFGLNQTDGEAELGLFRINQLIVRSGKRGKKYATICQRLEMGRPFLGSY
;
A
#
# COMPACT_ATOMS: atom_id res chain seq x y z
N MET A 1 -40.61 -0.51 -2.88
CA MET A 1 -41.49 -0.41 -1.68
C MET A 1 -41.71 1.08 -1.40
N SER A 2 -42.88 1.49 -0.85
CA SER A 2 -43.03 2.91 -0.49
C SER A 2 -42.11 3.27 0.70
N SER A 3 -41.59 4.48 0.72
CA SER A 3 -40.74 5.00 1.83
C SER A 3 -41.43 4.80 3.21
N GLN A 4 -42.71 5.02 3.28
CA GLN A 4 -43.51 4.86 4.46
C GLN A 4 -43.52 3.42 5.02
N PHE A 5 -43.52 2.42 4.14
CA PHE A 5 -43.51 1.01 4.56
C PHE A 5 -42.18 0.61 5.22
N ILE A 6 -41.06 1.01 4.66
CA ILE A 6 -39.74 0.67 5.23
C ILE A 6 -39.49 1.41 6.56
N GLU A 7 -39.88 2.70 6.67
CA GLU A 7 -39.68 3.48 7.90
C GLU A 7 -40.56 2.96 9.05
N ARG A 8 -41.75 2.47 8.76
CA ARG A 8 -42.57 1.76 9.76
C ARG A 8 -41.91 0.49 10.27
N ARG A 9 -41.35 -0.33 9.37
CA ARG A 9 -40.60 -1.55 9.77
C ARG A 9 -39.36 -1.22 10.59
N ILE A 10 -38.66 -0.14 10.25
CA ILE A 10 -37.53 0.37 11.04
C ILE A 10 -38.00 0.73 12.46
N ALA A 11 -39.07 1.49 12.60
CA ALA A 11 -39.61 1.87 13.89
C ALA A 11 -40.00 0.63 14.74
N ILE A 12 -40.67 -0.34 14.15
CA ILE A 12 -41.04 -1.59 14.82
C ILE A 12 -39.81 -2.39 15.26
N GLY A 13 -38.81 -2.54 14.37
CA GLY A 13 -37.54 -3.21 14.69
C GLY A 13 -36.82 -2.56 15.87
N LEU A 14 -36.79 -1.22 15.93
CA LEU A 14 -36.18 -0.46 17.04
C LEU A 14 -36.95 -0.63 18.36
N ILE A 15 -38.30 -0.87 18.34
CA ILE A 15 -39.10 -1.11 19.53
C ILE A 15 -38.88 -2.51 20.04
N THR A 16 -38.76 -3.52 19.16
CA THR A 16 -38.97 -4.93 19.49
C THR A 16 -37.68 -5.76 19.57
N ASN A 17 -36.56 -5.31 18.97
CA ASN A 17 -35.40 -6.18 18.77
C ASN A 17 -34.12 -5.58 19.28
N ASP A 18 -33.51 -6.20 20.30
CA ASP A 18 -32.24 -5.77 20.89
C ASP A 18 -31.05 -5.84 19.93
N GLN A 19 -30.99 -6.88 19.09
CA GLN A 19 -29.93 -7.06 18.11
C GLN A 19 -30.00 -5.96 17.04
N TYR A 20 -31.20 -5.73 16.53
CA TYR A 20 -31.45 -4.66 15.55
C TYR A 20 -31.05 -3.28 16.10
N LEU A 21 -31.44 -2.98 17.34
CA LEU A 21 -31.07 -1.71 18.00
C LEU A 21 -29.55 -1.53 18.16
N ARG A 22 -28.82 -2.60 18.53
CA ARG A 22 -27.36 -2.55 18.65
C ARG A 22 -26.68 -2.19 17.34
N GLU A 23 -27.17 -2.71 16.24
CA GLU A 23 -26.59 -2.47 14.91
C GLU A 23 -26.95 -1.07 14.38
N ILE A 24 -28.18 -0.60 14.62
CA ILE A 24 -28.68 0.65 14.06
C ILE A 24 -28.33 1.86 14.92
N ALA A 25 -28.27 1.75 16.25
CA ALA A 25 -28.02 2.88 17.14
C ALA A 25 -26.72 3.66 16.83
N PRO A 26 -25.58 3.01 16.50
CA PRO A 26 -24.33 3.71 16.20
C PRO A 26 -24.37 4.55 14.93
N VAL A 27 -25.22 4.22 13.97
CA VAL A 27 -25.32 4.86 12.65
C VAL A 27 -26.58 5.71 12.49
N PHE A 28 -27.45 5.69 13.48
CA PHE A 28 -28.73 6.39 13.44
C PHE A 28 -28.55 7.90 13.47
N ASN A 29 -29.16 8.54 12.48
CA ASN A 29 -29.42 9.97 12.48
C ASN A 29 -30.90 10.17 12.09
N ALA A 30 -31.67 10.91 12.91
CA ALA A 30 -33.08 11.14 12.68
C ALA A 30 -33.38 11.73 11.28
N ASP A 31 -32.42 12.48 10.75
CA ASP A 31 -32.50 13.10 9.42
C ASP A 31 -32.48 12.09 8.25
N LEU A 32 -32.14 10.82 8.50
CA LEU A 32 -32.15 9.75 7.50
C LEU A 32 -33.55 9.15 7.29
N LEU A 33 -34.51 9.48 8.15
CA LEU A 33 -35.92 9.16 8.01
C LEU A 33 -36.68 10.35 7.45
N LYS A 34 -37.80 10.12 6.76
CA LYS A 34 -38.68 11.16 6.18
C LYS A 34 -39.96 11.35 7.01
N ASP A 35 -40.47 10.28 7.56
CA ASP A 35 -41.68 10.27 8.37
C ASP A 35 -41.41 10.81 9.79
N GLU A 36 -42.21 11.81 10.22
CA GLU A 36 -42.01 12.48 11.50
C GLU A 36 -42.37 11.58 12.71
N ALA A 37 -43.37 10.70 12.56
CA ALA A 37 -43.71 9.73 13.60
C ALA A 37 -42.57 8.70 13.77
N ALA A 38 -42.05 8.15 12.66
CA ALA A 38 -40.92 7.24 12.69
C ALA A 38 -39.65 7.88 13.29
N LYS A 39 -39.34 9.15 12.99
CA LYS A 39 -38.25 9.90 13.59
C LYS A 39 -38.36 9.98 15.11
N LYS A 40 -39.53 10.30 15.61
CA LYS A 40 -39.79 10.42 17.07
C LYS A 40 -39.67 9.10 17.77
N ILE A 41 -40.32 8.06 17.24
CA ILE A 41 -40.25 6.70 17.80
C ILE A 41 -38.80 6.22 17.82
N ALA A 42 -38.09 6.34 16.71
CA ALA A 42 -36.69 5.94 16.62
C ALA A 42 -35.81 6.69 17.63
N SER A 43 -35.98 8.02 17.75
CA SER A 43 -35.26 8.85 18.73
C SER A 43 -35.53 8.43 20.17
N TRP A 44 -36.77 8.00 20.50
CA TRP A 44 -37.10 7.49 21.82
C TRP A 44 -36.45 6.12 22.08
N CYS A 45 -36.50 5.21 21.11
CA CYS A 45 -35.89 3.87 21.21
C CYS A 45 -34.38 3.97 21.39
N ILE A 46 -33.69 4.80 20.60
CA ILE A 46 -32.24 5.02 20.73
C ILE A 46 -31.88 5.62 22.09
N ARG A 47 -32.65 6.60 22.58
CA ARG A 47 -32.43 7.19 23.91
C ARG A 47 -32.66 6.19 25.04
N TYR A 48 -33.69 5.36 24.90
CA TYR A 48 -34.00 4.29 25.86
C TYR A 48 -32.84 3.25 25.87
N PHE A 49 -32.44 2.81 24.69
CA PHE A 49 -31.33 1.88 24.53
C PHE A 49 -30.02 2.40 25.14
N ASN A 50 -29.65 3.64 24.86
CA ASN A 50 -28.44 4.26 25.45
C ASN A 50 -28.47 4.31 26.97
N LYS A 51 -29.67 4.32 27.59
CA LYS A 51 -29.83 4.35 29.05
C LYS A 51 -29.93 2.94 29.67
N HIS A 52 -30.58 2.02 28.97
CA HIS A 52 -31.00 0.72 29.56
C HIS A 52 -30.31 -0.49 28.88
N GLY A 53 -29.67 -0.33 27.73
CA GLY A 53 -28.93 -1.36 26.98
C GLY A 53 -29.84 -2.39 26.30
N LYS A 54 -31.15 -2.14 26.21
CA LYS A 54 -32.13 -3.02 25.61
C LYS A 54 -33.27 -2.27 24.90
N ALA A 55 -34.02 -2.95 24.07
CA ALA A 55 -35.18 -2.41 23.39
C ALA A 55 -36.32 -2.02 24.40
N PRO A 56 -37.09 -0.99 24.08
CA PRO A 56 -38.16 -0.55 25.00
C PRO A 56 -39.32 -1.52 25.14
N LEU A 57 -39.62 -2.32 24.12
CA LEU A 57 -40.79 -3.21 24.12
C LEU A 57 -42.07 -2.46 24.54
N GLU A 58 -42.78 -2.97 25.53
CA GLU A 58 -44.02 -2.38 26.06
C GLU A 58 -43.78 -0.99 26.71
N ASP A 59 -42.56 -0.69 27.16
CA ASP A 59 -42.24 0.60 27.77
C ASP A 59 -42.36 1.77 26.77
N ILE A 60 -42.42 1.50 25.46
CA ILE A 60 -42.66 2.51 24.43
C ILE A 60 -43.99 3.22 24.61
N GLY A 61 -45.03 2.49 25.06
CA GLY A 61 -46.35 3.05 25.38
C GLY A 61 -46.30 4.04 26.52
N ILE A 62 -45.53 3.75 27.58
CA ILE A 62 -45.32 4.65 28.72
C ILE A 62 -44.61 5.92 28.26
N ILE A 63 -43.62 5.78 27.38
CA ILE A 63 -42.86 6.90 26.79
C ILE A 63 -43.83 7.79 26.01
N PHE A 64 -44.62 7.20 25.10
CA PHE A 64 -45.59 7.91 24.28
C PHE A 64 -46.61 8.70 25.14
N GLU A 65 -47.25 8.04 26.14
CA GLU A 65 -48.16 8.73 27.05
C GLU A 65 -47.53 9.87 27.81
N SER A 66 -46.26 9.74 28.23
CA SER A 66 -45.54 10.79 28.91
C SER A 66 -45.34 12.03 28.03
N TYR A 67 -45.07 11.85 26.73
CA TYR A 67 -44.91 12.93 25.77
C TYR A 67 -46.23 13.59 25.43
N THR A 68 -47.32 12.82 25.29
CA THR A 68 -48.66 13.33 25.06
C THR A 68 -49.18 14.16 26.23
N ARG A 69 -49.06 13.67 27.48
CA ARG A 69 -49.47 14.41 28.69
C ARG A 69 -48.69 15.73 28.90
N ARG A 70 -47.44 15.80 28.40
CA ARG A 70 -46.61 17.02 28.49
C ARG A 70 -46.86 18.01 27.37
N GLY A 71 -47.82 17.72 26.47
CA GLY A 71 -48.12 18.59 25.31
C GLY A 71 -46.96 18.76 24.33
N LYS A 72 -46.10 17.75 24.22
CA LYS A 72 -44.94 17.76 23.31
C LYS A 72 -45.24 17.16 21.94
N LEU A 73 -46.43 16.66 21.72
CA LEU A 73 -46.96 16.15 20.47
C LEU A 73 -48.16 16.99 20.08
N ASN A 74 -48.28 17.33 18.79
CA ASN A 74 -49.52 17.87 18.26
C ASN A 74 -50.54 16.74 18.04
N GLN A 75 -51.77 17.07 17.64
CA GLN A 75 -52.84 16.08 17.52
C GLN A 75 -52.55 15.07 16.40
N GLU A 76 -52.09 15.55 15.22
CA GLU A 76 -51.74 14.76 14.06
C GLU A 76 -50.58 13.77 14.38
N GLU A 77 -49.53 14.24 14.99
CA GLU A 77 -48.39 13.42 15.44
C GLU A 77 -48.79 12.36 16.47
N SER A 78 -49.74 12.69 17.36
CA SER A 78 -50.25 11.74 18.36
C SER A 78 -51.09 10.65 17.72
N GLU A 79 -51.90 10.99 16.71
CA GLU A 79 -52.71 10.02 15.95
C GLU A 79 -51.82 9.10 15.11
N ASP A 80 -50.82 9.63 14.40
CA ASP A 80 -49.88 8.84 13.58
C ASP A 80 -49.04 7.89 14.42
N ILE A 81 -48.46 8.37 15.52
CA ILE A 81 -47.69 7.52 16.45
C ILE A 81 -48.58 6.47 17.09
N GLY A 82 -49.81 6.86 17.53
CA GLY A 82 -50.80 5.93 18.08
C GLY A 82 -51.11 4.78 17.13
N SER A 83 -51.36 5.09 15.85
CA SER A 83 -51.60 4.11 14.80
C SER A 83 -50.45 3.12 14.63
N ILE A 84 -49.19 3.59 14.68
CA ILE A 84 -47.99 2.70 14.58
C ILE A 84 -47.93 1.78 15.83
N LEU A 85 -48.26 2.28 17.02
CA LEU A 85 -48.17 1.53 18.26
C LEU A 85 -49.32 0.54 18.43
N ASP A 86 -50.53 0.88 17.94
CA ASP A 86 -51.73 0.00 18.00
C ASP A 86 -51.55 -1.21 17.07
N ASP A 87 -50.97 -1.04 15.91
CA ASP A 87 -50.69 -2.12 14.96
C ASP A 87 -49.55 -3.06 15.41
N LEU A 88 -48.76 -2.65 16.41
CA LEU A 88 -47.65 -3.48 16.97
C LEU A 88 -48.15 -4.81 17.54
N SER A 89 -49.39 -4.89 18.08
CA SER A 89 -49.91 -6.11 18.68
C SER A 89 -50.15 -7.21 17.66
N ASP A 90 -50.53 -6.86 16.43
CA ASP A 90 -50.84 -7.80 15.36
C ASP A 90 -49.59 -8.22 14.59
N GLU A 91 -48.65 -7.29 14.39
CA GLU A 91 -47.38 -7.56 13.72
C GLU A 91 -46.37 -8.28 14.66
N TYR A 92 -46.49 -8.16 15.98
CA TYR A 92 -45.61 -8.83 16.94
C TYR A 92 -45.68 -10.36 16.83
N GLN A 93 -46.85 -10.90 16.50
CA GLN A 93 -47.04 -12.35 16.29
C GLN A 93 -46.44 -12.82 14.95
N THR A 94 -46.40 -11.96 13.96
CA THR A 94 -45.88 -12.28 12.60
C THR A 94 -44.39 -12.07 12.47
N GLN A 95 -43.76 -11.18 13.24
CA GLN A 95 -42.32 -10.84 13.14
C GLN A 95 -41.41 -11.79 13.95
N ALA A 96 -41.92 -12.60 14.85
CA ALA A 96 -41.14 -13.67 15.50
C ALA A 96 -40.53 -14.66 14.48
N GLU A 97 -41.04 -14.67 13.24
CA GLU A 97 -40.54 -15.51 12.13
C GLU A 97 -39.61 -14.77 11.15
N ASN A 98 -39.46 -13.45 11.24
CA ASN A 98 -38.62 -12.68 10.31
C ASN A 98 -37.18 -12.60 10.80
N ASN A 99 -36.24 -12.99 9.92
CA ASN A 99 -34.81 -12.89 10.18
C ASN A 99 -34.41 -11.39 10.35
N PRO A 100 -33.96 -10.95 11.55
CA PRO A 100 -33.60 -9.55 11.80
C PRO A 100 -32.47 -9.07 10.88
N GLU A 101 -31.62 -9.96 10.36
CA GLU A 101 -30.52 -9.64 9.47
C GLU A 101 -30.99 -8.95 8.17
N VAL A 102 -32.10 -9.43 7.60
CA VAL A 102 -32.68 -8.85 6.37
C VAL A 102 -33.14 -7.41 6.61
N LEU A 103 -33.80 -7.14 7.75
CA LEU A 103 -34.24 -5.79 8.09
C LEU A 103 -33.09 -4.86 8.39
N ILE A 104 -32.00 -5.38 9.01
CA ILE A 104 -30.76 -4.62 9.22
C ILE A 104 -30.19 -4.18 7.87
N ASP A 105 -29.99 -5.10 6.94
CA ASP A 105 -29.42 -4.81 5.63
C ASP A 105 -30.28 -3.82 4.81
N GLU A 106 -31.61 -4.00 4.82
CA GLU A 106 -32.56 -3.07 4.20
C GLU A 106 -32.47 -1.67 4.82
N THR A 107 -32.31 -1.58 6.15
CA THR A 107 -32.19 -0.30 6.87
C THR A 107 -30.89 0.42 6.50
N PHE A 108 -29.76 -0.29 6.46
CA PHE A 108 -28.49 0.28 6.02
C PHE A 108 -28.58 0.80 4.59
N ALA A 109 -29.16 0.04 3.67
CA ALA A 109 -29.37 0.46 2.30
C ALA A 109 -30.25 1.72 2.22
N TYR A 110 -31.36 1.76 2.97
CA TYR A 110 -32.27 2.91 3.04
C TYR A 110 -31.60 4.17 3.61
N PHE A 111 -30.82 4.01 4.67
CA PHE A 111 -30.08 5.13 5.26
C PHE A 111 -29.02 5.66 4.31
N ASP A 112 -28.31 4.77 3.59
CA ASP A 112 -27.29 5.20 2.64
C ASP A 112 -27.90 5.92 1.43
N GLU A 113 -29.05 5.45 0.93
CA GLU A 113 -29.82 6.11 -0.13
C GLU A 113 -30.24 7.53 0.29
N ASN A 114 -30.89 7.71 1.45
CA ASN A 114 -31.32 9.01 1.92
C ASN A 114 -30.15 9.95 2.20
N ARG A 115 -29.05 9.43 2.73
CA ARG A 115 -27.81 10.19 2.90
C ARG A 115 -27.27 10.70 1.57
N LEU A 116 -27.26 9.88 0.53
CA LEU A 116 -26.80 10.27 -0.82
C LEU A 116 -27.70 11.34 -1.43
N VAL A 117 -29.02 11.20 -1.27
CA VAL A 117 -29.97 12.24 -1.76
C VAL A 117 -29.69 13.58 -1.09
N ARG A 118 -29.56 13.61 0.24
CA ARG A 118 -29.22 14.85 0.97
C ARG A 118 -27.88 15.43 0.56
N LEU A 119 -26.86 14.59 0.45
CA LEU A 119 -25.54 15.02 -0.02
C LEU A 119 -25.63 15.68 -1.40
N ALA A 120 -26.41 15.11 -2.31
CA ALA A 120 -26.62 15.69 -3.65
C ALA A 120 -27.29 17.07 -3.58
N ASP A 121 -28.28 17.25 -2.69
CA ASP A 121 -28.94 18.52 -2.45
C ASP A 121 -27.98 19.56 -1.86
N ASP A 122 -27.16 19.17 -0.87
CA ASP A 122 -26.16 20.05 -0.25
C ASP A 122 -25.10 20.48 -1.27
N ILE A 123 -24.57 19.54 -2.06
CA ILE A 123 -23.61 19.84 -3.14
C ILE A 123 -24.22 20.81 -4.16
N LYS A 124 -25.46 20.56 -4.57
CA LYS A 124 -26.18 21.45 -5.50
C LYS A 124 -26.36 22.84 -4.93
N ALA A 125 -26.72 22.94 -3.66
CA ALA A 125 -26.90 24.21 -2.97
C ALA A 125 -25.59 25.02 -2.92
N GLU A 126 -24.47 24.38 -2.54
CA GLU A 126 -23.17 25.05 -2.49
C GLU A 126 -22.66 25.43 -3.90
N ALA A 127 -22.85 24.58 -4.90
CA ALA A 127 -22.50 24.89 -6.28
C ALA A 127 -23.30 26.10 -6.83
N GLN A 128 -24.60 26.20 -6.51
CA GLN A 128 -25.45 27.31 -6.90
C GLN A 128 -25.06 28.63 -6.21
N ARG A 129 -24.49 28.58 -5.01
CA ARG A 129 -23.93 29.75 -4.30
C ARG A 129 -22.55 30.15 -4.83
N GLY A 130 -21.96 29.39 -5.77
CA GLY A 130 -20.61 29.60 -6.29
C GLY A 130 -19.48 29.05 -5.41
N ASN A 131 -19.79 28.32 -4.34
CA ASN A 131 -18.84 27.75 -3.40
C ASN A 131 -18.31 26.39 -3.91
N LEU A 132 -17.65 26.37 -5.08
CA LEU A 132 -17.19 25.15 -5.73
C LEU A 132 -16.19 24.34 -4.87
N LEU A 133 -15.39 25.02 -4.07
CA LEU A 133 -14.46 24.35 -3.16
C LEU A 133 -15.21 23.53 -2.09
N GLU A 134 -16.22 24.14 -1.45
CA GLU A 134 -17.02 23.48 -0.42
C GLU A 134 -17.83 22.32 -1.02
N ALA A 135 -18.42 22.49 -2.20
CA ALA A 135 -19.09 21.42 -2.92
C ALA A 135 -18.15 20.21 -3.19
N ASN A 136 -16.91 20.47 -3.58
CA ASN A 136 -15.90 19.41 -3.76
C ASN A 136 -15.46 18.77 -2.42
N VAL A 137 -15.39 19.54 -1.34
CA VAL A 137 -15.11 19.00 0.01
C VAL A 137 -16.23 18.06 0.43
N LEU A 138 -17.50 18.42 0.24
CA LEU A 138 -18.65 17.55 0.54
C LEU A 138 -18.58 16.22 -0.22
N LEU A 139 -18.24 16.26 -1.52
CA LEU A 139 -18.02 15.06 -2.32
C LEU A 139 -16.87 14.19 -1.77
N ALA A 140 -15.74 14.82 -1.43
CA ALA A 140 -14.54 14.12 -0.98
C ALA A 140 -14.66 13.52 0.44
N THR A 141 -15.46 14.17 1.31
CA THR A 141 -15.68 13.73 2.70
C THR A 141 -16.82 12.74 2.84
N ASN A 142 -17.53 12.43 1.73
CA ASN A 142 -18.62 11.49 1.73
C ASN A 142 -18.16 10.11 2.20
N LYS A 143 -18.78 9.60 3.27
CA LYS A 143 -18.56 8.24 3.79
C LYS A 143 -19.85 7.44 3.68
N GLN A 144 -19.77 6.28 3.04
CA GLN A 144 -20.89 5.34 3.00
C GLN A 144 -21.26 4.90 4.42
N ILE A 145 -22.56 4.80 4.70
CA ILE A 145 -23.04 4.17 5.92
C ILE A 145 -22.89 2.66 5.72
N GLN A 146 -21.86 2.07 6.35
CA GLN A 146 -21.61 0.64 6.29
C GLN A 146 -21.95 0.00 7.61
N ARG A 147 -22.59 -1.15 7.53
CA ARG A 147 -22.77 -2.03 8.69
C ARG A 147 -21.38 -2.34 9.27
N ALA A 148 -21.17 -2.04 10.54
CA ALA A 148 -19.99 -2.54 11.22
C ALA A 148 -20.12 -4.07 11.23
N VAL A 149 -19.29 -4.75 10.45
CA VAL A 149 -19.19 -6.20 10.52
C VAL A 149 -18.55 -6.53 11.86
N ASN A 150 -19.37 -6.56 12.91
CA ASN A 150 -19.00 -7.15 14.19
C ASN A 150 -18.91 -8.66 13.97
N ILE A 151 -17.82 -9.10 13.36
CA ILE A 151 -17.40 -10.48 13.53
C ILE A 151 -17.00 -10.55 15.00
N ASN A 152 -17.94 -10.88 15.88
CA ASN A 152 -17.66 -11.27 17.26
C ASN A 152 -16.85 -12.56 17.19
N HIS A 153 -15.57 -12.43 16.85
CA HIS A 153 -14.60 -13.49 17.08
C HIS A 153 -14.24 -13.40 18.55
N ASP A 154 -14.77 -14.35 19.32
CA ASP A 154 -14.18 -14.61 20.62
C ASP A 154 -12.69 -14.82 20.42
N PHE A 155 -11.88 -13.91 20.97
CA PHE A 155 -10.41 -13.93 20.79
C PHE A 155 -9.82 -15.23 21.35
N PHE A 156 -10.48 -15.85 22.32
CA PHE A 156 -10.08 -17.09 22.99
C PHE A 156 -10.90 -18.32 22.53
N ALA A 157 -11.69 -18.20 21.45
CA ALA A 157 -12.40 -19.36 20.93
C ALA A 157 -11.43 -20.47 20.55
N ASP A 158 -11.71 -21.68 21.06
CA ASP A 158 -10.95 -22.89 20.73
C ASP A 158 -11.31 -23.36 19.32
N ASP A 159 -10.61 -22.83 18.33
CA ASP A 159 -10.75 -23.16 16.91
C ASP A 159 -9.41 -23.66 16.35
N ILE A 160 -9.29 -24.97 16.29
CA ILE A 160 -8.10 -25.66 15.80
C ILE A 160 -7.81 -25.30 14.32
N THR A 161 -8.88 -25.17 13.49
CA THR A 161 -8.74 -24.85 12.07
C THR A 161 -8.19 -23.43 11.88
N ARG A 162 -8.69 -22.50 12.68
CA ARG A 162 -8.18 -21.12 12.71
C ARG A 162 -6.74 -21.07 13.19
N THR A 163 -6.43 -21.80 14.25
CA THR A 163 -5.08 -21.87 14.81
C THR A 163 -4.12 -22.44 13.77
N GLN A 164 -4.45 -23.55 13.12
CA GLN A 164 -3.64 -24.14 12.05
C GLN A 164 -3.41 -23.13 10.93
N LYS A 165 -4.49 -22.49 10.44
CA LYS A 165 -4.39 -21.48 9.38
C LYS A 165 -3.44 -20.33 9.74
N ILE A 166 -3.48 -19.82 10.98
CA ILE A 166 -2.57 -18.76 11.45
C ILE A 166 -1.11 -19.19 11.43
N PHE A 167 -0.81 -20.44 11.78
CA PHE A 167 0.56 -20.96 11.80
C PHE A 167 1.04 -21.42 10.43
N GLU A 168 0.15 -21.88 9.57
CA GLU A 168 0.46 -22.35 8.21
C GLU A 168 0.43 -21.21 7.18
N ASP A 169 -0.21 -20.08 7.49
CA ASP A 169 -0.27 -18.88 6.62
C ASP A 169 1.07 -18.14 6.66
N ILE A 170 2.10 -18.81 6.15
CA ILE A 170 3.36 -18.16 5.80
C ILE A 170 3.06 -17.33 4.56
N GLN A 171 2.89 -16.02 4.74
CA GLN A 171 2.68 -15.10 3.63
C GLN A 171 3.82 -15.23 2.62
N GLU A 172 3.52 -15.82 1.48
CA GLU A 172 4.49 -15.94 0.39
C GLU A 172 4.85 -14.53 -0.15
N PRO A 173 6.13 -14.28 -0.40
CA PRO A 173 6.54 -13.01 -1.01
C PRO A 173 5.91 -12.85 -2.39
N ILE A 174 5.38 -11.65 -2.65
CA ILE A 174 4.87 -11.29 -3.99
C ILE A 174 6.04 -11.08 -4.95
N VAL A 175 7.15 -10.56 -4.43
CA VAL A 175 8.38 -10.31 -5.17
C VAL A 175 9.53 -10.97 -4.42
N GLU A 176 10.29 -11.79 -5.12
CA GLU A 176 11.43 -12.49 -4.53
C GLU A 176 12.75 -12.06 -5.16
N TYR A 177 13.72 -11.82 -4.30
CA TYR A 177 15.11 -11.58 -4.68
C TYR A 177 15.99 -12.72 -4.15
N PRO A 178 16.97 -13.18 -4.94
CA PRO A 178 17.94 -14.16 -4.47
C PRO A 178 19.03 -13.53 -3.60
N GLY A 179 19.80 -14.39 -2.92
CA GLY A 179 20.99 -14.00 -2.19
C GLY A 179 20.70 -13.16 -0.93
N LYS A 180 21.62 -12.27 -0.59
CA LYS A 180 21.56 -11.48 0.64
C LYS A 180 20.38 -10.49 0.64
N LEU A 181 20.06 -9.92 -0.52
CA LEU A 181 18.91 -9.04 -0.66
C LEU A 181 17.61 -9.77 -0.34
N GLY A 182 17.44 -10.99 -0.82
CA GLY A 182 16.26 -11.80 -0.51
C GLY A 182 16.11 -12.07 0.99
N GLN A 183 17.23 -12.38 1.69
CA GLN A 183 17.21 -12.54 3.15
C GLN A 183 16.78 -11.26 3.88
N LEU A 184 17.02 -10.09 3.27
CA LEU A 184 16.66 -8.79 3.82
C LEU A 184 15.22 -8.39 3.48
N TRP A 185 14.76 -8.62 2.24
CA TRP A 185 13.55 -8.06 1.67
C TRP A 185 12.36 -9.00 1.60
N ASN A 186 12.54 -10.27 1.21
CA ASN A 186 11.44 -11.15 0.78
C ASN A 186 10.31 -11.23 1.81
N ARG A 187 10.63 -11.37 3.10
CA ARG A 187 9.63 -11.43 4.17
C ARG A 187 8.80 -10.15 4.38
N HIS A 188 9.18 -9.04 3.74
CA HIS A 188 8.49 -7.75 3.84
C HIS A 188 7.72 -7.41 2.55
N PHE A 189 8.02 -8.12 1.46
CA PHE A 189 7.40 -7.96 0.15
C PHE A 189 6.18 -8.87 0.00
N VAL A 190 5.25 -8.76 0.93
CA VAL A 190 4.05 -9.59 1.06
C VAL A 190 2.78 -8.77 0.87
N ARG A 191 1.62 -9.44 0.75
CA ARG A 191 0.32 -8.75 0.68
C ARG A 191 0.05 -7.95 1.96
N GLY A 192 -0.53 -6.76 1.82
CA GLY A 192 -0.71 -5.82 2.92
C GLY A 192 0.59 -5.17 3.41
N GLY A 193 1.73 -5.47 2.78
CA GLY A 193 3.03 -4.84 3.06
C GLY A 193 3.06 -3.40 2.54
N PHE A 194 3.68 -2.52 3.32
CA PHE A 194 4.00 -1.15 2.91
C PHE A 194 5.49 -0.91 3.14
N VAL A 195 6.25 -0.86 2.07
CA VAL A 195 7.72 -0.77 2.10
C VAL A 195 8.18 0.60 1.61
N GLY A 196 9.01 1.26 2.41
CA GLY A 196 9.64 2.52 2.07
C GLY A 196 11.13 2.34 1.72
N LEU A 197 11.61 3.15 0.78
CA LEU A 197 13.01 3.21 0.36
C LEU A 197 13.54 4.64 0.56
N LEU A 198 14.52 4.83 1.46
CA LEU A 198 15.16 6.12 1.72
C LEU A 198 16.45 6.22 0.91
N GLY A 199 16.63 7.29 0.14
CA GLY A 199 17.88 7.51 -0.58
C GLY A 199 18.06 8.95 -1.04
N PRO A 200 19.30 9.42 -1.19
CA PRO A 200 19.60 10.72 -1.81
C PRO A 200 19.01 10.82 -3.23
N GLU A 201 19.01 12.02 -3.78
CA GLU A 201 18.65 12.22 -5.19
C GLU A 201 19.59 11.44 -6.11
N LYS A 202 19.09 11.06 -7.28
CA LYS A 202 19.86 10.38 -8.35
C LYS A 202 20.52 9.04 -7.97
N THR A 203 20.12 8.44 -6.83
CA THR A 203 20.61 7.10 -6.42
C THR A 203 19.87 5.93 -7.09
N GLY A 204 19.10 6.18 -8.14
CA GLY A 204 18.40 5.12 -8.89
C GLY A 204 17.12 4.60 -8.23
N LYS A 205 16.47 5.36 -7.32
CA LYS A 205 15.22 4.97 -6.65
C LYS A 205 14.15 4.47 -7.62
N THR A 206 13.90 5.20 -8.70
CA THR A 206 12.95 4.83 -9.76
C THR A 206 13.35 3.54 -10.48
N TRP A 207 14.65 3.30 -10.69
CA TRP A 207 15.13 2.03 -11.24
C TRP A 207 14.83 0.85 -10.32
N TRP A 208 14.95 1.03 -9.00
CA TRP A 208 14.56 0.02 -8.02
C TRP A 208 13.05 -0.25 -8.02
N LEU A 209 12.21 0.80 -8.11
CA LEU A 209 10.77 0.60 -8.28
C LEU A 209 10.44 -0.18 -9.54
N ALA A 210 11.05 0.21 -10.68
CA ALA A 210 10.86 -0.48 -11.94
C ALA A 210 11.29 -1.95 -11.85
N ASP A 211 12.44 -2.26 -11.24
CA ASP A 211 12.91 -3.64 -11.05
C ASP A 211 11.94 -4.46 -10.19
N ILE A 212 11.46 -3.91 -9.07
CA ILE A 212 10.44 -4.56 -8.22
C ILE A 212 9.20 -4.90 -9.05
N GLY A 213 8.72 -3.97 -9.86
CA GLY A 213 7.57 -4.20 -10.74
C GLY A 213 7.83 -5.26 -11.81
N PHE A 214 9.00 -5.24 -12.44
CA PHE A 214 9.36 -6.27 -13.43
C PHE A 214 9.57 -7.66 -12.81
N GLN A 215 10.11 -7.74 -11.59
CA GLN A 215 10.20 -9.01 -10.87
C GLN A 215 8.80 -9.55 -10.54
N ALA A 216 7.89 -8.69 -10.06
CA ALA A 216 6.49 -9.05 -9.82
C ALA A 216 5.81 -9.56 -11.11
N GLN A 217 5.97 -8.83 -12.22
CA GLN A 217 5.38 -9.22 -13.50
C GLN A 217 5.90 -10.58 -14.01
N ARG A 218 7.18 -10.90 -13.78
CA ARG A 218 7.78 -12.20 -14.16
C ARG A 218 7.17 -13.38 -13.42
N THR A 219 6.63 -13.15 -12.23
CA THR A 219 5.91 -14.16 -11.43
C THR A 219 4.39 -14.11 -11.64
N GLY A 220 3.92 -13.42 -12.71
CA GLY A 220 2.51 -13.36 -13.08
C GLY A 220 1.68 -12.36 -12.27
N LYS A 221 2.31 -11.48 -11.49
CA LYS A 221 1.61 -10.47 -10.68
C LYS A 221 1.28 -9.23 -11.50
N LYS A 222 0.19 -8.55 -11.14
CA LYS A 222 -0.27 -7.32 -11.77
C LYS A 222 0.30 -6.11 -11.02
N VAL A 223 0.89 -5.17 -11.77
CA VAL A 223 1.60 -4.00 -11.23
C VAL A 223 0.87 -2.72 -11.61
N ALA A 224 0.56 -1.88 -10.62
CA ALA A 224 0.10 -0.51 -10.79
C ALA A 224 1.23 0.44 -10.44
N PHE A 225 1.64 1.30 -11.37
CA PHE A 225 2.70 2.29 -11.16
C PHE A 225 2.11 3.70 -11.27
N PHE A 226 2.33 4.51 -10.25
CA PHE A 226 1.90 5.90 -10.18
C PHE A 226 3.13 6.81 -10.13
N ALA A 227 3.33 7.62 -11.17
CA ALA A 227 4.35 8.67 -11.20
C ALA A 227 3.72 9.99 -10.73
N ALA A 228 4.31 10.62 -9.71
CA ALA A 228 3.77 11.84 -9.10
C ALA A 228 4.45 13.12 -9.60
N GLY A 229 5.00 13.12 -10.81
CA GLY A 229 5.53 14.30 -11.50
C GLY A 229 7.06 14.37 -11.63
N ASP A 230 7.79 13.33 -11.23
CA ASP A 230 9.26 13.27 -11.42
C ASP A 230 9.65 12.65 -12.76
N MET A 231 8.72 11.94 -13.41
CA MET A 231 8.95 11.25 -14.67
C MET A 231 7.67 11.18 -15.50
N ASN A 232 7.80 11.44 -16.79
CA ASN A 232 6.69 11.29 -17.72
C ASN A 232 6.60 9.86 -18.31
N ARG A 233 5.57 9.62 -19.08
CA ARG A 233 5.28 8.30 -19.68
C ARG A 233 6.37 7.84 -20.64
N GLU A 234 6.85 8.72 -21.50
CA GLU A 234 7.88 8.42 -22.50
C GLU A 234 9.19 8.01 -21.85
N GLU A 235 9.59 8.69 -20.79
CA GLU A 235 10.79 8.35 -19.99
C GLU A 235 10.64 6.97 -19.32
N MET A 236 9.47 6.66 -18.79
CA MET A 236 9.23 5.33 -18.20
C MET A 236 9.22 4.24 -19.26
N GLU A 237 8.65 4.49 -20.42
CA GLU A 237 8.68 3.56 -21.54
C GLU A 237 10.11 3.32 -22.05
N LEU A 238 10.93 4.37 -22.15
CA LEU A 238 12.35 4.22 -22.48
C LEU A 238 13.10 3.36 -21.45
N ARG A 239 12.89 3.61 -20.16
CA ARG A 239 13.47 2.78 -19.07
C ARG A 239 13.00 1.33 -19.16
N LYS A 240 11.74 1.08 -19.50
CA LYS A 240 11.22 -0.27 -19.77
C LYS A 240 12.03 -0.96 -20.86
N TYR A 241 12.30 -0.29 -21.98
CA TYR A 241 13.07 -0.87 -23.07
C TYR A 241 14.52 -1.15 -22.69
N ILE A 242 15.20 -0.19 -22.05
CA ILE A 242 16.56 -0.35 -21.53
C ILE A 242 16.64 -1.54 -20.56
N TYR A 243 15.69 -1.64 -19.63
CA TYR A 243 15.60 -2.75 -18.69
C TYR A 243 15.43 -4.11 -19.37
N MET A 244 14.52 -4.22 -20.34
CA MET A 244 14.27 -5.46 -21.06
C MET A 244 15.43 -5.85 -21.96
N ALA A 245 16.05 -4.88 -22.63
CA ALA A 245 17.19 -5.09 -23.53
C ALA A 245 18.51 -5.36 -22.79
N ARG A 246 18.67 -4.88 -21.56
CA ARG A 246 19.93 -4.86 -20.81
C ARG A 246 21.02 -4.09 -21.55
N LYS A 247 20.64 -2.98 -22.14
CA LYS A 247 21.50 -2.11 -22.96
C LYS A 247 21.03 -0.67 -22.80
N SER A 248 21.98 0.27 -22.80
CA SER A 248 21.67 1.69 -22.92
C SER A 248 21.29 2.06 -24.37
N ASN A 249 20.51 3.12 -24.51
CA ASN A 249 20.29 3.81 -25.78
C ASN A 249 21.36 4.91 -26.04
N GLU A 250 22.18 5.22 -25.05
CA GLU A 250 23.21 6.28 -25.12
C GLU A 250 24.57 5.69 -25.46
N GLN A 251 25.25 6.29 -26.46
CA GLN A 251 26.51 5.79 -26.98
C GLN A 251 27.63 5.77 -25.92
N GLU A 252 27.61 6.71 -24.97
CA GLU A 252 28.63 6.84 -23.92
C GLU A 252 28.61 5.64 -22.95
N TYR A 253 27.45 4.96 -22.78
CA TYR A 253 27.30 3.77 -21.95
C TYR A 253 27.35 2.47 -22.74
N CYS A 254 27.98 2.49 -23.90
CA CYS A 254 28.14 1.35 -24.79
C CYS A 254 29.63 1.05 -25.05
N GLY A 255 29.90 0.01 -25.83
CA GLY A 255 31.28 -0.44 -26.10
C GLY A 255 31.72 -1.53 -25.12
N GLU A 256 32.87 -1.33 -24.50
CA GLU A 256 33.38 -2.25 -23.47
C GLU A 256 32.86 -1.85 -22.08
N LEU A 257 32.16 -2.73 -21.42
CA LEU A 257 31.61 -2.49 -20.08
C LEU A 257 32.11 -3.52 -19.09
N MET A 258 32.60 -3.04 -17.96
CA MET A 258 32.92 -3.85 -16.78
C MET A 258 31.63 -4.06 -15.96
N ILE A 259 31.17 -5.31 -15.85
CA ILE A 259 29.93 -5.67 -15.17
C ILE A 259 30.24 -6.36 -13.85
N PRO A 260 29.81 -5.80 -12.70
CA PRO A 260 30.04 -6.42 -11.41
C PRO A 260 29.24 -7.73 -11.26
N VAL A 261 29.85 -8.71 -10.66
CA VAL A 261 29.27 -10.01 -10.36
C VAL A 261 29.59 -10.41 -8.94
N VAL A 262 28.75 -11.24 -8.34
CA VAL A 262 28.99 -11.79 -7.00
C VAL A 262 30.06 -12.87 -7.06
N ASP A 263 31.01 -12.82 -6.13
CA ASP A 263 32.05 -13.80 -5.91
C ASP A 263 32.18 -14.09 -4.42
N CYS A 264 33.07 -15.01 -4.06
CA CYS A 264 33.46 -15.33 -2.70
C CYS A 264 34.85 -14.78 -2.38
N PHE A 265 34.99 -14.04 -1.29
CA PHE A 265 36.26 -13.49 -0.87
C PHE A 265 37.34 -14.57 -0.65
N TRP A 266 36.95 -15.72 -0.10
CA TRP A 266 37.87 -16.88 0.06
C TRP A 266 38.34 -17.47 -1.28
N ASN A 267 37.55 -17.32 -2.33
CA ASN A 267 37.95 -17.64 -3.68
C ASN A 267 39.01 -16.67 -4.21
N GLN A 268 38.88 -15.39 -3.84
CA GLN A 268 39.78 -14.30 -4.26
C GLN A 268 41.13 -14.33 -3.53
N ASN A 269 41.21 -14.84 -2.32
CA ASN A 269 42.47 -14.86 -1.56
C ASN A 269 43.12 -16.26 -1.49
N GLY A 270 42.62 -17.21 -2.27
CA GLY A 270 43.20 -18.58 -2.31
C GLY A 270 42.95 -19.44 -1.09
N GLN A 271 42.14 -18.99 -0.11
CA GLN A 271 41.90 -19.69 1.16
C GLN A 271 40.53 -20.39 1.19
N CYS A 272 40.00 -20.80 0.06
CA CYS A 272 38.69 -21.41 0.00
C CYS A 272 38.69 -22.78 0.67
N PRO A 273 37.89 -23.01 1.76
CA PRO A 273 37.85 -24.32 2.44
C PRO A 273 37.36 -25.46 1.55
N ALA A 274 36.64 -25.16 0.47
CA ALA A 274 36.12 -26.11 -0.50
C ALA A 274 37.04 -26.34 -1.70
N GLY A 275 38.25 -25.80 -1.68
CA GLY A 275 39.23 -25.97 -2.77
C GLY A 275 38.84 -25.31 -4.09
N CYS A 276 38.06 -24.24 -4.06
CA CYS A 276 37.69 -23.48 -5.25
C CYS A 276 38.73 -22.37 -5.53
N GLY A 277 39.47 -22.56 -6.60
CA GLY A 277 40.23 -21.49 -7.24
C GLY A 277 41.52 -21.01 -6.56
N GLU A 278 42.42 -20.48 -7.36
CA GLU A 278 43.57 -19.68 -6.95
C GLU A 278 43.23 -18.21 -7.07
N SER A 279 43.64 -17.41 -6.10
CA SER A 279 43.15 -16.05 -5.99
C SER A 279 44.08 -14.96 -6.48
N PRO A 280 43.56 -13.96 -7.16
CA PRO A 280 44.27 -12.76 -7.48
C PRO A 280 44.29 -11.66 -6.39
N ILE A 281 43.29 -11.59 -5.52
CA ILE A 281 43.21 -10.55 -4.50
C ILE A 281 43.95 -10.97 -3.26
N ARG A 282 44.77 -10.08 -2.73
CA ARG A 282 45.56 -10.30 -1.54
C ARG A 282 44.95 -9.65 -0.32
N GLY A 283 45.14 -10.26 0.84
CA GLY A 283 44.74 -9.76 2.14
C GLY A 283 43.81 -10.74 2.87
N ASP A 284 43.73 -10.57 4.18
CA ASP A 284 42.95 -11.46 5.06
C ASP A 284 41.52 -11.02 5.26
N LYS A 285 41.17 -9.80 4.80
CA LYS A 285 39.87 -9.17 4.98
C LYS A 285 39.43 -8.42 3.73
N PRO A 286 38.10 -8.37 3.44
CA PRO A 286 37.59 -7.50 2.40
C PRO A 286 37.99 -6.03 2.66
N PRO A 287 38.26 -5.22 1.59
CA PRO A 287 38.60 -3.82 1.74
C PRO A 287 37.45 -3.01 2.35
N ALA A 288 37.81 -1.92 3.02
CA ALA A 288 36.82 -0.95 3.48
C ALA A 288 36.15 -0.26 2.28
N PHE A 289 34.92 0.23 2.45
CA PHE A 289 34.13 0.85 1.37
C PHE A 289 34.86 2.04 0.69
N LYS A 290 35.59 2.83 1.45
CA LYS A 290 36.38 3.96 0.92
C LYS A 290 37.56 3.54 0.04
N ASP A 291 38.08 2.31 0.26
CA ASP A 291 39.26 1.80 -0.44
C ASP A 291 38.86 0.79 -1.54
N ILE A 292 37.58 0.50 -1.68
CA ILE A 292 37.06 -0.62 -2.49
C ILE A 292 37.40 -0.43 -3.98
N GLN A 293 37.29 0.80 -4.50
CA GLN A 293 37.58 1.12 -5.90
C GLN A 293 39.04 0.80 -6.26
N GLN A 294 39.97 1.33 -5.50
CA GLN A 294 41.38 1.15 -5.79
C GLN A 294 41.83 -0.30 -5.72
N VAL A 295 41.40 -1.02 -4.62
CA VAL A 295 41.79 -2.41 -4.42
C VAL A 295 41.27 -3.32 -5.53
N TYR A 296 40.01 -3.15 -5.95
CA TYR A 296 39.43 -3.99 -6.99
C TYR A 296 39.85 -3.58 -8.39
N ALA A 297 40.11 -2.30 -8.68
CA ALA A 297 40.66 -1.85 -9.95
C ALA A 297 42.04 -2.44 -10.18
N ASP A 298 42.94 -2.31 -9.20
CA ASP A 298 44.33 -2.82 -9.30
C ASP A 298 44.32 -4.37 -9.45
N ALA A 299 43.50 -5.06 -8.66
CA ALA A 299 43.38 -6.51 -8.74
C ALA A 299 42.80 -6.98 -10.08
N PHE A 300 41.81 -6.25 -10.60
CA PHE A 300 41.18 -6.58 -11.88
C PHE A 300 42.08 -6.33 -13.05
N GLU A 301 42.87 -5.22 -13.05
CA GLU A 301 43.86 -4.94 -14.06
C GLU A 301 44.92 -6.04 -14.14
N GLN A 302 45.35 -6.54 -12.98
CA GLN A 302 46.38 -7.58 -12.91
C GLN A 302 45.86 -8.98 -13.26
N TYR A 303 44.64 -9.35 -12.86
CA TYR A 303 44.16 -10.74 -12.84
C TYR A 303 42.78 -10.94 -13.49
N GLY A 304 42.17 -9.91 -14.04
CA GLY A 304 40.74 -9.93 -14.42
C GLY A 304 40.35 -11.02 -15.39
N SER A 305 41.21 -11.41 -16.34
CA SER A 305 40.96 -12.48 -17.30
C SER A 305 41.13 -13.88 -16.72
N ASP A 306 41.93 -14.06 -15.69
CA ASP A 306 42.35 -15.35 -15.16
C ASP A 306 41.51 -15.81 -13.96
N HIS A 307 40.83 -14.87 -13.30
CA HIS A 307 39.97 -15.15 -12.15
C HIS A 307 38.55 -15.56 -12.55
N THR A 308 38.08 -16.70 -12.02
CA THR A 308 36.69 -17.17 -12.20
C THR A 308 35.90 -17.00 -10.91
N PRO A 309 34.86 -16.13 -10.89
CA PRO A 309 33.99 -15.94 -9.74
C PRO A 309 33.31 -17.24 -9.29
N CYS A 310 33.21 -17.44 -7.97
CA CYS A 310 32.62 -18.62 -7.36
C CYS A 310 31.47 -18.27 -6.40
N THR A 311 30.31 -18.88 -6.61
CA THR A 311 29.10 -18.71 -5.77
C THR A 311 28.61 -20.04 -5.20
N LYS A 312 29.39 -21.13 -5.24
CA LYS A 312 28.98 -22.49 -4.83
C LYS A 312 28.51 -22.58 -3.37
N CYS A 313 29.05 -21.72 -2.49
CA CYS A 313 28.70 -21.69 -1.07
C CYS A 313 27.73 -20.56 -0.73
N GLN A 314 27.14 -19.86 -1.73
CA GLN A 314 26.19 -18.79 -1.48
C GLN A 314 25.00 -19.32 -0.67
N GLY A 315 24.64 -18.59 0.41
CA GLY A 315 23.59 -19.01 1.36
C GLY A 315 24.09 -19.81 2.55
N LYS A 316 25.35 -20.30 2.54
CA LYS A 316 25.98 -20.97 3.69
C LYS A 316 26.74 -19.98 4.56
N LYS A 317 27.05 -20.37 5.81
CA LYS A 317 27.78 -19.48 6.75
C LYS A 317 29.22 -19.19 6.31
N GLU A 318 29.81 -20.10 5.57
CA GLU A 318 31.18 -20.01 5.08
C GLU A 318 31.34 -19.04 3.90
N PHE A 319 30.22 -18.64 3.25
CA PHE A 319 30.26 -17.72 2.13
C PHE A 319 30.52 -16.32 2.61
N LEU A 320 31.68 -15.78 2.30
CA LEU A 320 32.03 -14.36 2.48
C LEU A 320 31.94 -13.69 1.12
N GLY A 321 30.79 -13.05 0.84
CA GLY A 321 30.54 -12.43 -0.47
C GLY A 321 31.45 -11.22 -0.72
N ALA A 322 31.90 -11.10 -1.96
CA ALA A 322 32.72 -10.03 -2.45
C ALA A 322 32.37 -9.72 -3.92
N PRO A 323 32.66 -8.52 -4.45
CA PRO A 323 32.46 -8.24 -5.86
C PRO A 323 33.62 -8.78 -6.68
N TRP A 324 33.33 -9.16 -7.92
CA TRP A 324 34.28 -9.28 -9.00
C TRP A 324 33.67 -8.71 -10.27
N PHE A 325 34.38 -8.78 -11.41
CA PHE A 325 33.95 -8.12 -12.62
C PHE A 325 34.09 -9.03 -13.84
N LYS A 326 33.19 -8.86 -14.80
CA LYS A 326 33.28 -9.46 -16.14
C LYS A 326 33.22 -8.38 -17.17
N VAL A 327 34.12 -8.46 -18.14
CA VAL A 327 34.12 -7.54 -19.28
C VAL A 327 33.09 -8.05 -20.31
N ARG A 328 32.26 -7.15 -20.78
CA ARG A 328 31.35 -7.37 -21.89
C ARG A 328 31.71 -6.42 -23.01
N ASN A 329 32.22 -6.97 -24.08
CA ASN A 329 32.71 -6.20 -25.23
C ASN A 329 31.62 -5.96 -26.26
N LYS A 330 31.77 -4.89 -27.07
CA LYS A 330 30.98 -4.58 -28.25
C LYS A 330 29.47 -4.45 -27.99
N ILE A 331 29.10 -3.77 -26.93
CA ILE A 331 27.70 -3.39 -26.72
C ILE A 331 27.41 -2.18 -27.60
N GLU A 332 26.44 -2.34 -28.50
CA GLU A 332 25.92 -1.23 -29.30
C GLU A 332 24.69 -0.61 -28.64
N PRO A 333 24.41 0.68 -28.89
CA PRO A 333 23.22 1.34 -28.37
C PRO A 333 21.93 0.62 -28.76
N LEU A 334 20.97 0.61 -27.85
CA LEU A 334 19.63 0.10 -28.10
C LEU A 334 18.93 0.94 -29.16
N ASN A 335 18.46 0.29 -30.23
CA ASN A 335 17.64 0.94 -31.24
C ASN A 335 16.17 0.54 -31.15
N TRP A 336 15.28 1.32 -31.78
CA TRP A 336 13.85 1.13 -31.69
C TRP A 336 13.34 -0.22 -32.23
N LYS A 337 13.99 -0.79 -33.28
CA LYS A 337 13.61 -2.09 -33.85
C LYS A 337 13.89 -3.23 -32.88
N GLU A 338 15.05 -3.16 -32.22
CA GLU A 338 15.42 -4.11 -31.18
C GLU A 338 14.49 -3.99 -29.95
N ALA A 339 14.21 -2.78 -29.49
CA ALA A 339 13.28 -2.51 -28.39
C ALA A 339 11.89 -3.09 -28.66
N TYR A 340 11.32 -2.83 -29.84
CA TYR A 340 10.03 -3.35 -30.28
C TYR A 340 10.00 -4.89 -30.29
N ASN A 341 11.03 -5.53 -30.84
CA ASN A 341 11.11 -6.98 -30.89
C ASN A 341 11.23 -7.64 -29.51
N ILE A 342 11.96 -7.00 -28.60
CA ILE A 342 12.11 -7.48 -27.23
C ILE A 342 10.77 -7.36 -26.48
N GLU A 343 10.08 -6.24 -26.61
CA GLU A 343 8.76 -6.05 -26.00
C GLU A 343 7.76 -7.11 -26.47
N ARG A 344 7.67 -7.39 -27.76
CA ARG A 344 6.80 -8.43 -28.28
C ARG A 344 7.10 -9.82 -27.70
N LYS A 345 8.39 -10.17 -27.52
CA LYS A 345 8.79 -11.42 -26.86
C LYS A 345 8.39 -11.44 -25.40
N PHE A 346 8.56 -10.33 -24.71
CA PHE A 346 8.20 -10.18 -23.30
C PHE A 346 6.69 -10.33 -23.09
N GLN A 347 5.88 -9.65 -23.88
CA GLN A 347 4.41 -9.74 -23.83
C GLN A 347 3.90 -11.17 -24.07
N LYS A 348 4.53 -11.91 -25.00
CA LYS A 348 4.16 -13.31 -25.25
C LYS A 348 4.49 -14.21 -24.05
N ARG A 349 5.63 -13.98 -23.41
CA ARG A 349 6.13 -14.81 -22.29
C ARG A 349 5.32 -14.60 -21.03
N PHE A 350 4.88 -13.37 -20.74
CA PHE A 350 4.20 -12.98 -19.51
C PHE A 350 2.72 -12.62 -19.74
N ARG A 351 2.03 -13.40 -20.58
CA ARG A 351 0.59 -13.26 -20.78
C ARG A 351 -0.15 -13.45 -19.46
N GLY A 352 -1.06 -12.49 -19.15
CA GLY A 352 -1.85 -12.51 -17.92
C GLY A 352 -1.27 -11.67 -16.78
N ALA A 353 0.03 -11.39 -16.79
CA ALA A 353 0.61 -10.35 -15.95
C ALA A 353 0.32 -8.99 -16.58
N GLY A 354 -0.24 -8.05 -15.79
CA GLY A 354 -0.58 -6.71 -16.26
C GLY A 354 0.33 -5.67 -15.66
N TRP A 355 0.56 -4.58 -16.40
CA TRP A 355 1.22 -3.38 -15.88
C TRP A 355 0.42 -2.16 -16.31
N ASN A 356 -0.18 -1.47 -15.33
CA ASN A 356 -0.84 -0.20 -15.55
C ASN A 356 0.04 0.93 -15.03
N PHE A 357 0.17 1.98 -15.83
CA PHE A 357 0.95 3.17 -15.53
C PHE A 357 0.05 4.40 -15.59
N ALA A 358 0.12 5.24 -14.56
CA ALA A 358 -0.55 6.52 -14.50
C ALA A 358 0.44 7.60 -14.07
N ASP A 359 0.57 8.64 -14.86
CA ASP A 359 1.42 9.80 -14.61
C ASP A 359 0.58 11.04 -14.29
N TYR A 360 1.05 11.80 -13.34
CA TYR A 360 0.39 13.01 -12.85
C TYR A 360 1.43 14.11 -12.71
N PRO A 361 1.07 15.37 -13.00
CA PRO A 361 1.94 16.50 -12.68
C PRO A 361 2.27 16.55 -11.18
N ALA A 362 3.43 17.10 -10.85
CA ALA A 362 3.84 17.28 -9.45
C ALA A 362 2.77 18.04 -8.65
N TYR A 363 2.55 17.62 -7.40
CA TYR A 363 1.57 18.20 -6.47
C TYR A 363 0.10 18.10 -6.92
N THR A 364 -0.24 17.14 -7.81
CA THR A 364 -1.63 16.89 -8.21
C THR A 364 -2.16 15.54 -7.75
N LEU A 365 -1.34 14.50 -7.77
CA LEU A 365 -1.73 13.17 -7.32
C LEU A 365 -1.95 13.13 -5.81
N SER A 366 -3.10 12.64 -5.35
CA SER A 366 -3.39 12.41 -3.93
C SER A 366 -3.66 10.92 -3.62
N PRO A 367 -3.57 10.48 -2.36
CA PRO A 367 -3.89 9.10 -1.97
C PRO A 367 -5.31 8.68 -2.39
N LYS A 368 -6.28 9.57 -2.30
CA LYS A 368 -7.66 9.32 -2.75
C LYS A 368 -7.75 9.11 -4.26
N MET A 369 -6.96 9.83 -5.05
CA MET A 369 -6.92 9.65 -6.50
C MET A 369 -6.31 8.29 -6.86
N ILE A 370 -5.28 7.83 -6.15
CA ILE A 370 -4.74 6.47 -6.31
C ILE A 370 -5.82 5.43 -6.02
N ASP A 371 -6.54 5.58 -4.91
CA ASP A 371 -7.64 4.68 -4.53
C ASP A 371 -8.72 4.60 -5.61
N ASN A 372 -9.16 5.75 -6.12
CA ASN A 372 -10.15 5.83 -7.19
C ASN A 372 -9.65 5.19 -8.50
N GLN A 373 -8.39 5.41 -8.86
CA GLN A 373 -7.81 4.83 -10.07
C GLN A 373 -7.68 3.29 -9.96
N LEU A 374 -7.31 2.80 -8.78
CA LEU A 374 -7.28 1.36 -8.50
C LEU A 374 -8.69 0.74 -8.59
N ALA A 375 -9.73 1.45 -8.12
CA ALA A 375 -11.13 1.04 -8.23
C ALA A 375 -11.57 0.94 -9.70
N ILE A 376 -11.28 1.98 -10.51
CA ILE A 376 -11.58 1.99 -11.95
C ILE A 376 -10.90 0.80 -12.66
N TRP A 377 -9.63 0.55 -12.36
CA TRP A 377 -8.91 -0.58 -12.95
C TRP A 377 -9.47 -1.93 -12.48
N HIS A 378 -9.88 -2.03 -11.22
CA HIS A 378 -10.51 -3.23 -10.66
C HIS A 378 -11.84 -3.57 -11.37
N GLU A 379 -12.70 -2.58 -11.58
CA GLU A 379 -13.94 -2.72 -12.35
C GLU A 379 -13.66 -3.17 -13.81
N GLY A 380 -12.54 -2.71 -14.38
CA GLY A 380 -12.03 -3.16 -15.67
C GLY A 380 -11.35 -4.54 -15.67
N GLY A 381 -11.38 -5.29 -14.56
CA GLY A 381 -10.77 -6.62 -14.42
C GLY A 381 -9.27 -6.63 -14.07
N PHE A 382 -8.69 -5.47 -13.73
CA PHE A 382 -7.30 -5.37 -13.30
C PHE A 382 -7.21 -5.07 -11.80
N THR A 383 -6.92 -6.08 -11.00
CA THR A 383 -6.63 -5.93 -9.56
C THR A 383 -5.11 -5.96 -9.35
N ALA A 384 -4.54 -4.87 -8.84
CA ALA A 384 -3.11 -4.77 -8.62
C ALA A 384 -2.64 -5.65 -7.44
N ASP A 385 -1.61 -6.47 -7.66
CA ASP A 385 -0.89 -7.18 -6.59
C ASP A 385 0.19 -6.30 -5.97
N VAL A 386 0.78 -5.40 -6.77
CA VAL A 386 1.83 -4.47 -6.38
C VAL A 386 1.47 -3.07 -6.83
N VAL A 387 1.55 -2.11 -5.92
CA VAL A 387 1.35 -0.68 -6.18
C VAL A 387 2.68 0.03 -5.92
N LEU A 388 3.21 0.69 -6.94
CA LEU A 388 4.46 1.46 -6.91
C LEU A 388 4.12 2.94 -7.02
N ILE A 389 4.66 3.78 -6.15
CA ILE A 389 4.38 5.22 -6.13
C ILE A 389 5.70 5.98 -6.17
N ASP A 390 5.97 6.71 -7.23
CA ASP A 390 7.22 7.47 -7.43
C ASP A 390 6.94 8.99 -7.48
N TYR A 391 7.12 9.73 -6.44
CA TYR A 391 7.30 9.41 -5.02
C TYR A 391 6.39 10.28 -4.14
N PRO A 392 6.02 9.85 -2.91
CA PRO A 392 5.00 10.50 -2.10
C PRO A 392 5.30 11.95 -1.69
N ASP A 393 6.58 12.36 -1.63
CA ASP A 393 6.96 13.69 -1.13
C ASP A 393 6.42 14.82 -2.02
N ILE A 394 6.24 14.57 -3.35
CA ILE A 394 5.65 15.54 -4.30
C ILE A 394 4.17 15.26 -4.60
N MET A 395 3.50 14.43 -3.82
CA MET A 395 2.06 14.24 -3.93
C MET A 395 1.29 15.33 -3.19
N ALA A 396 0.10 15.66 -3.70
CA ALA A 396 -0.85 16.53 -3.00
C ALA A 396 -1.47 15.82 -1.79
N PRO A 397 -1.84 16.56 -0.73
CA PRO A 397 -2.77 16.04 0.27
C PRO A 397 -4.16 15.86 -0.33
N ASP A 398 -4.98 15.00 0.25
CA ASP A 398 -6.40 14.94 -0.10
C ASP A 398 -7.11 16.25 0.25
N LEU A 399 -8.24 16.53 -0.41
CA LEU A 399 -8.99 17.77 -0.22
C LEU A 399 -9.38 18.01 1.24
N GLU A 400 -9.77 16.95 1.95
CA GLU A 400 -10.16 16.99 3.37
C GLU A 400 -9.01 17.37 4.30
N ASP A 401 -7.76 17.10 3.89
CA ASP A 401 -6.55 17.37 4.68
C ASP A 401 -5.93 18.74 4.38
N GLN A 402 -6.46 19.50 3.43
CA GLN A 402 -5.85 20.77 2.98
C GLN A 402 -5.72 21.84 4.06
N ARG A 403 -6.60 21.82 5.07
CA ARG A 403 -6.59 22.77 6.20
C ARG A 403 -5.60 22.42 7.31
N MET A 404 -4.97 21.24 7.24
CA MET A 404 -3.97 20.78 8.21
C MET A 404 -2.63 21.50 8.04
N ASP A 405 -1.81 21.52 9.08
CA ASP A 405 -0.42 21.96 8.94
C ASP A 405 0.39 21.00 8.05
N PHE A 406 1.54 21.45 7.56
CA PHE A 406 2.39 20.68 6.64
C PHE A 406 2.74 19.29 7.20
N ARG A 407 3.12 19.20 8.49
CA ARG A 407 3.50 17.93 9.11
C ARG A 407 2.33 16.97 9.25
N GLN A 408 1.14 17.50 9.55
CA GLN A 408 -0.08 16.70 9.61
C GLN A 408 -0.46 16.18 8.21
N LYS A 409 -0.36 17.01 7.18
CA LYS A 409 -0.60 16.60 5.78
C LYS A 409 0.31 15.44 5.38
N GLU A 410 1.61 15.55 5.65
CA GLU A 410 2.56 14.49 5.35
C GLU A 410 2.24 13.20 6.12
N ASN A 411 1.93 13.29 7.40
CA ASN A 411 1.54 12.16 8.22
C ASN A 411 0.26 11.47 7.68
N MET A 412 -0.77 12.25 7.32
CA MET A 412 -2.03 11.72 6.78
C MET A 412 -1.82 11.07 5.41
N LYS A 413 -1.00 11.66 4.55
CA LYS A 413 -0.63 11.10 3.25
C LYS A 413 -0.05 9.68 3.40
N TRP A 414 0.95 9.49 4.25
CA TRP A 414 1.57 8.20 4.50
C TRP A 414 0.62 7.20 5.16
N LEU A 415 -0.23 7.66 6.09
CA LEU A 415 -1.27 6.83 6.71
C LEU A 415 -2.27 6.31 5.67
N LYS A 416 -2.73 7.18 4.76
CA LYS A 416 -3.69 6.82 3.70
C LYS A 416 -3.05 5.90 2.66
N ILE A 417 -1.78 6.09 2.30
CA ILE A 417 -1.04 5.14 1.45
C ILE A 417 -0.96 3.77 2.12
N ARG A 418 -0.71 3.71 3.43
CA ARG A 418 -0.78 2.44 4.17
C ARG A 418 -2.17 1.79 4.08
N ALA A 419 -3.23 2.58 4.18
CA ALA A 419 -4.60 2.08 4.09
C ALA A 419 -4.87 1.41 2.73
N LEU A 420 -4.25 1.90 1.63
CA LEU A 420 -4.34 1.27 0.31
C LEU A 420 -3.81 -0.17 0.32
N ALA A 421 -2.67 -0.42 1.00
CA ALA A 421 -2.09 -1.77 1.10
C ALA A 421 -3.06 -2.76 1.76
N HIS A 422 -3.79 -2.32 2.79
CA HIS A 422 -4.80 -3.14 3.47
C HIS A 422 -6.07 -3.29 2.65
N LYS A 423 -6.62 -2.18 2.13
CA LYS A 423 -7.87 -2.17 1.37
C LYS A 423 -7.79 -3.05 0.12
N TRP A 424 -6.71 -2.92 -0.64
CA TRP A 424 -6.51 -3.64 -1.90
C TRP A 424 -5.78 -4.97 -1.73
N HIS A 425 -5.41 -5.32 -0.49
CA HIS A 425 -4.65 -6.52 -0.17
C HIS A 425 -3.44 -6.70 -1.10
N CYS A 426 -2.70 -5.62 -1.33
CA CYS A 426 -1.55 -5.53 -2.23
C CYS A 426 -0.27 -5.15 -1.48
N LEU A 427 0.88 -5.32 -2.12
CA LEU A 427 2.14 -4.73 -1.68
C LEU A 427 2.22 -3.28 -2.18
N VAL A 428 2.49 -2.33 -1.29
CA VAL A 428 2.79 -0.95 -1.68
C VAL A 428 4.26 -0.66 -1.46
N VAL A 429 4.95 -0.10 -2.46
CA VAL A 429 6.35 0.32 -2.35
C VAL A 429 6.49 1.76 -2.83
N CYS A 430 7.14 2.60 -2.02
CA CYS A 430 7.43 3.97 -2.40
C CYS A 430 8.79 4.44 -1.87
N PRO A 431 9.53 5.23 -2.65
CA PRO A 431 10.73 5.90 -2.19
C PRO A 431 10.38 7.23 -1.50
N THR A 432 11.33 7.73 -0.74
CA THR A 432 11.36 9.11 -0.22
C THR A 432 12.79 9.63 -0.27
N GLN A 433 12.94 10.94 -0.29
CA GLN A 433 14.25 11.57 -0.34
C GLN A 433 14.90 11.62 1.05
N ALA A 434 16.20 11.40 1.08
CA ALA A 434 17.03 11.67 2.23
C ALA A 434 17.43 13.15 2.27
N ASP A 435 17.78 13.65 3.45
CA ASP A 435 18.22 15.04 3.64
C ASP A 435 19.60 15.31 3.00
N GLY A 436 19.98 16.60 2.89
CA GLY A 436 21.26 17.01 2.34
C GLY A 436 22.47 16.49 3.13
N ALA A 437 22.32 16.20 4.43
CA ALA A 437 23.37 15.64 5.25
C ALA A 437 23.64 14.15 4.98
N SER A 438 22.81 13.51 4.16
CA SER A 438 22.96 12.11 3.75
C SER A 438 24.02 11.90 2.67
N TYR A 439 24.39 12.93 1.93
CA TYR A 439 25.42 12.84 0.90
C TYR A 439 26.80 12.55 1.53
N GLY A 440 27.50 11.58 0.96
CA GLY A 440 28.82 11.17 1.45
C GLY A 440 28.81 10.31 2.73
N LYS A 441 27.64 9.95 3.27
CA LYS A 441 27.55 8.99 4.37
C LYS A 441 27.71 7.56 3.87
N ASP A 442 28.49 6.78 4.60
CA ASP A 442 28.58 5.33 4.35
C ASP A 442 27.25 4.62 4.58
N TRP A 443 26.46 5.08 5.55
CA TRP A 443 25.18 4.48 5.93
C TRP A 443 24.12 5.52 6.26
N LEU A 444 22.97 5.37 5.66
CA LEU A 444 21.77 6.11 6.07
C LEU A 444 21.23 5.55 7.36
N ASP A 445 20.70 6.43 8.18
CA ASP A 445 19.97 6.12 9.41
C ASP A 445 18.67 6.93 9.50
N LEU A 446 17.91 6.74 10.57
CA LEU A 446 16.63 7.43 10.78
C LEU A 446 16.76 8.94 11.03
N SER A 447 17.98 9.48 11.14
CA SER A 447 18.19 10.93 11.23
C SER A 447 18.24 11.61 9.86
N ASN A 448 18.39 10.86 8.78
CA ASN A 448 18.55 11.34 7.41
C ASN A 448 17.26 11.60 6.63
N TYR A 449 16.13 11.77 7.33
CA TYR A 449 14.88 12.16 6.69
C TYR A 449 14.84 13.66 6.40
N SER A 450 14.43 14.02 5.19
CA SER A 450 14.38 15.41 4.74
C SER A 450 13.27 16.23 5.41
N GLU A 451 12.18 15.61 5.87
CA GLU A 451 10.99 16.35 6.30
C GLU A 451 10.42 15.87 7.65
N ASP A 452 9.75 14.71 7.69
CA ASP A 452 9.05 14.24 8.90
C ASP A 452 9.39 12.78 9.23
N LYS A 453 9.94 12.58 10.42
CA LYS A 453 10.29 11.24 10.94
C LYS A 453 9.07 10.32 11.15
N ARG A 454 7.84 10.83 11.14
CA ARG A 454 6.62 10.02 11.29
C ARG A 454 6.31 9.17 10.06
N LYS A 455 6.86 9.49 8.88
CA LYS A 455 6.70 8.73 7.64
C LYS A 455 7.00 7.23 7.84
N TYR A 456 8.08 6.89 8.54
CA TYR A 456 8.46 5.50 8.75
C TYR A 456 7.55 4.72 9.70
N SER A 457 6.82 5.41 10.60
CA SER A 457 5.91 4.75 11.55
C SER A 457 4.75 4.01 10.85
N HIS A 458 4.40 4.44 9.65
CA HIS A 458 3.31 3.86 8.87
C HIS A 458 3.75 2.67 8.01
N THR A 459 5.05 2.49 7.76
CA THR A 459 5.56 1.40 6.93
C THR A 459 5.68 0.08 7.70
N THR A 460 5.63 -1.04 6.99
CA THR A 460 5.94 -2.37 7.54
C THR A 460 7.44 -2.63 7.57
N ALA A 461 8.17 -2.07 6.60
CA ALA A 461 9.62 -2.08 6.54
C ALA A 461 10.14 -0.81 5.85
N PHE A 462 11.33 -0.38 6.24
CA PHE A 462 12.00 0.77 5.65
C PHE A 462 13.49 0.48 5.45
N PHE A 463 14.01 0.77 4.25
CA PHE A 463 15.36 0.47 3.86
C PHE A 463 16.09 1.70 3.36
N GLY A 464 17.38 1.84 3.72
CA GLY A 464 18.28 2.89 3.23
C GLY A 464 19.04 2.43 2.00
N LEU A 465 19.12 3.30 1.02
CA LEU A 465 19.81 3.11 -0.24
C LEU A 465 21.12 3.92 -0.19
N ASN A 466 22.27 3.24 -0.18
CA ASN A 466 23.57 3.86 0.07
C ASN A 466 24.54 3.57 -1.08
N GLN A 467 25.33 4.57 -1.44
CA GLN A 467 26.36 4.43 -2.43
C GLN A 467 27.43 5.52 -2.22
N THR A 468 28.69 5.16 -2.24
CA THR A 468 29.82 6.09 -2.37
C THR A 468 30.20 6.26 -3.84
N ASP A 469 30.95 7.31 -4.17
CA ASP A 469 31.39 7.55 -5.55
C ASP A 469 32.21 6.36 -6.09
N GLY A 470 33.15 5.83 -5.29
CA GLY A 470 33.91 4.64 -5.67
C GLY A 470 33.09 3.39 -5.89
N GLU A 471 32.00 3.20 -5.12
CA GLU A 471 31.05 2.13 -5.36
C GLU A 471 30.25 2.35 -6.65
N ALA A 472 29.87 3.58 -6.94
CA ALA A 472 29.13 3.93 -8.16
C ALA A 472 29.96 3.58 -9.42
N GLU A 473 31.24 3.93 -9.46
CA GLU A 473 32.14 3.60 -10.57
C GLU A 473 32.27 2.08 -10.78
N LEU A 474 32.33 1.31 -9.71
CA LEU A 474 32.38 -0.14 -9.77
C LEU A 474 31.01 -0.81 -10.01
N GLY A 475 29.92 -0.06 -10.00
CA GLY A 475 28.56 -0.62 -10.08
C GLY A 475 28.15 -1.37 -8.82
N LEU A 476 28.60 -0.92 -7.65
CA LEU A 476 28.22 -1.45 -6.36
C LEU A 476 27.23 -0.53 -5.66
N PHE A 477 26.39 -1.14 -4.81
CA PHE A 477 25.32 -0.44 -4.12
C PHE A 477 24.99 -1.16 -2.81
N ARG A 478 24.61 -0.43 -1.77
CA ARG A 478 24.30 -1.04 -0.48
C ARG A 478 22.88 -0.71 -0.02
N ILE A 479 22.18 -1.72 0.48
CA ILE A 479 20.86 -1.56 1.06
C ILE A 479 20.91 -2.00 2.52
N ASN A 480 20.56 -1.10 3.45
CA ASN A 480 20.49 -1.42 4.87
C ASN A 480 19.06 -1.35 5.40
N GLN A 481 18.79 -2.16 6.43
CA GLN A 481 17.53 -2.16 7.15
C GLN A 481 17.52 -0.98 8.13
N LEU A 482 16.56 -0.06 7.98
CA LEU A 482 16.33 1.06 8.89
C LEU A 482 15.31 0.68 9.97
N ILE A 483 14.13 0.24 9.54
CA ILE A 483 13.04 -0.17 10.41
C ILE A 483 12.34 -1.40 9.84
N VAL A 484 11.88 -2.29 10.73
CA VAL A 484 10.96 -3.39 10.41
C VAL A 484 10.00 -3.61 11.59
N ARG A 485 8.74 -3.90 11.30
CA ARG A 485 7.73 -4.23 12.32
C ARG A 485 7.90 -5.64 12.87
N SER A 486 8.27 -6.59 12.01
CA SER A 486 8.46 -7.99 12.37
C SER A 486 9.90 -8.42 12.17
N GLY A 487 10.45 -9.15 13.16
CA GLY A 487 11.78 -9.73 13.12
C GLY A 487 12.82 -9.02 14.02
N LYS A 488 14.02 -9.57 14.06
CA LYS A 488 15.11 -9.04 14.92
C LYS A 488 15.58 -7.67 14.43
N ARG A 489 15.60 -6.70 15.35
CA ARG A 489 16.29 -5.43 15.15
C ARG A 489 17.79 -5.68 15.06
N GLY A 490 18.49 -4.97 14.21
CA GLY A 490 19.93 -5.05 14.06
C GLY A 490 20.40 -4.43 12.76
N LYS A 491 21.68 -4.10 12.67
CA LYS A 491 22.31 -3.60 11.45
C LYS A 491 22.41 -4.75 10.43
N LYS A 492 21.39 -4.87 9.58
CA LYS A 492 21.38 -5.81 8.46
C LYS A 492 21.52 -5.03 7.18
N TYR A 493 22.35 -5.52 6.29
CA TYR A 493 22.55 -4.92 4.97
C TYR A 493 22.86 -5.99 3.92
N ALA A 494 22.71 -5.61 2.69
CA ALA A 494 23.15 -6.35 1.51
C ALA A 494 23.96 -5.42 0.61
N THR A 495 25.07 -5.90 0.06
CA THR A 495 25.77 -5.26 -1.03
C THR A 495 25.25 -5.81 -2.35
N ILE A 496 24.96 -4.93 -3.29
CA ILE A 496 24.32 -5.21 -4.57
C ILE A 496 25.30 -4.94 -5.69
N CYS A 497 25.41 -5.85 -6.61
CA CYS A 497 26.00 -5.59 -7.93
C CYS A 497 24.92 -5.00 -8.83
N GLN A 498 25.16 -3.84 -9.43
CA GLN A 498 24.22 -3.13 -10.31
C GLN A 498 24.90 -2.56 -11.57
N ARG A 499 24.10 -2.18 -12.56
CA ARG A 499 24.51 -1.42 -13.75
C ARG A 499 23.31 -0.63 -14.26
N LEU A 500 23.11 0.57 -13.72
CA LEU A 500 21.92 1.38 -13.99
C LEU A 500 21.83 1.82 -15.44
N GLU A 501 22.97 2.09 -16.09
CA GLU A 501 23.03 2.47 -17.50
C GLU A 501 22.47 1.39 -18.43
N MET A 502 22.47 0.15 -17.96
CA MET A 502 21.87 -0.99 -18.65
C MET A 502 20.48 -1.36 -18.09
N GLY A 503 19.88 -0.52 -17.28
CA GLY A 503 18.62 -0.81 -16.59
C GLY A 503 18.71 -1.98 -15.62
N ARG A 504 19.85 -2.17 -14.95
CA ARG A 504 20.08 -3.29 -14.03
C ARG A 504 20.41 -2.81 -12.61
N PRO A 505 19.39 -2.42 -11.82
CA PRO A 505 19.62 -2.11 -10.41
C PRO A 505 19.99 -3.35 -9.59
N PHE A 506 19.64 -4.55 -10.07
CA PHE A 506 19.99 -5.81 -9.42
C PHE A 506 20.61 -6.82 -10.42
N LEU A 507 21.87 -7.16 -10.18
CA LEU A 507 22.61 -8.25 -10.86
C LEU A 507 22.94 -9.41 -9.91
N GLY A 508 23.00 -9.15 -8.62
CA GLY A 508 23.27 -10.12 -7.55
C GLY A 508 23.52 -9.41 -6.23
N SER A 509 23.57 -10.16 -5.12
CA SER A 509 23.78 -9.58 -3.78
C SER A 509 24.57 -10.51 -2.87
N TYR A 510 25.37 -9.91 -1.96
CA TYR A 510 26.19 -10.59 -0.96
C TYR A 510 26.20 -9.83 0.37
#